data_cf830d4833e021a9bb554221deddb275
#
_entry.id   cf830d4833e021a9bb554221deddb275
#
_cell.length_a   1.000
_cell.length_b   1.000
_cell.length_c   1.000
_cell.angle_alpha   90.00
_cell.angle_beta   90.00
_cell.angle_gamma   90.00
#
_symmetry.space_group_name_H-M   'P 1'
#
loop_
_entity.id
_entity.type
_entity.pdbx_description
1 polymer ?
#
loop_
_entity_poly.entity_id
_entity_poly.type
_entity_poly.pdbx_seq_one_letter_code
_entity_poly.pdbx_strand_id
1 'polypeptide(L)'
;MEAVEYREEEEEEEEDEEEDLSPLQRFFLSNQACINSDILLLENQLPWLVIEALMTATTVDVSMFITIMGNSMALKYLWTCPFDYDNMAPSDRPHLLGLLQLFKQGVLVKPRDPNTVFLSSVVVRAMELEGLGIKLEYSEIDKFNGMEISKGLLFDKLSLPSLKLDCTRASWLANMVAFEVCTASYSSQSTNDSSVCSYVAFLAMLMGREEDVHKLRSKGFIQGELSDKQILDFFNGLAQQISPGIRYFEILHDVEKCKYRRWTRIMVCKFVSDNAKAIAAVLSIIGVLVGIFKAPYSLKQH
;
A
#
# COMPACT_ATOMS: atom_id res chain seq x y z
N MET A 1 15.63 -23.25 31.08
CA MET A 1 14.76 -24.29 31.61
C MET A 1 13.31 -23.83 31.57
N GLU A 2 12.94 -22.70 32.15
CA GLU A 2 11.55 -22.16 32.08
C GLU A 2 10.99 -21.93 30.65
N ALA A 3 11.78 -21.49 29.68
CA ALA A 3 11.31 -21.24 28.33
C ALA A 3 11.06 -22.51 27.48
N VAL A 4 11.59 -23.65 27.89
CA VAL A 4 11.35 -24.94 27.23
C VAL A 4 10.11 -25.56 27.82
N GLU A 5 9.88 -25.43 29.11
CA GLU A 5 8.72 -25.92 29.84
C GLU A 5 7.43 -25.22 29.39
N TYR A 6 7.44 -23.88 29.19
CA TYR A 6 6.32 -23.13 28.61
C TYR A 6 5.96 -23.55 27.17
N ARG A 7 6.97 -23.95 26.39
CA ARG A 7 6.71 -24.38 25.01
C ARG A 7 6.15 -25.80 24.95
N GLU A 8 6.58 -26.67 25.87
CA GLU A 8 6.04 -28.02 25.96
C GLU A 8 4.58 -28.02 26.50
N GLU A 9 4.24 -27.11 27.43
CA GLU A 9 2.87 -26.91 27.91
C GLU A 9 1.95 -26.33 26.81
N GLU A 10 2.42 -25.38 26.00
CA GLU A 10 1.65 -24.83 24.85
C GLU A 10 1.44 -25.90 23.75
N GLU A 11 2.44 -26.73 23.47
CA GLU A 11 2.35 -27.82 22.48
C GLU A 11 1.41 -28.94 22.98
N GLU A 12 1.43 -29.28 24.29
CA GLU A 12 0.50 -30.25 24.88
C GLU A 12 -0.95 -29.72 24.93
N GLU A 13 -1.17 -28.43 25.22
CA GLU A 13 -2.51 -27.80 25.18
C GLU A 13 -3.06 -27.76 23.74
N GLU A 14 -2.24 -27.49 22.73
CA GLU A 14 -2.64 -27.50 21.30
C GLU A 14 -2.96 -28.94 20.83
N GLU A 15 -2.20 -29.95 21.26
CA GLU A 15 -2.48 -31.38 20.93
C GLU A 15 -3.76 -31.87 21.57
N ASP A 16 -4.05 -31.50 22.83
CA ASP A 16 -5.27 -31.87 23.54
C ASP A 16 -6.53 -31.21 22.94
N GLU A 17 -6.43 -29.97 22.45
CA GLU A 17 -7.52 -29.27 21.72
C GLU A 17 -7.82 -29.92 20.35
N GLU A 18 -6.82 -30.47 19.65
CA GLU A 18 -7.02 -31.18 18.38
C GLU A 18 -7.71 -32.55 18.54
N GLU A 19 -7.53 -33.22 19.66
CA GLU A 19 -8.16 -34.54 19.90
C GLU A 19 -9.69 -34.48 20.08
N ASP A 20 -10.23 -33.35 20.53
CA ASP A 20 -11.67 -33.19 20.79
C ASP A 20 -12.48 -32.67 19.60
N LEU A 21 -11.79 -32.37 18.47
CA LEU A 21 -12.44 -31.86 17.27
C LEU A 21 -13.19 -32.95 16.51
N SER A 22 -14.44 -32.65 16.12
CA SER A 22 -15.20 -33.54 15.25
C SER A 22 -14.49 -33.78 13.91
N PRO A 23 -14.71 -34.94 13.25
CA PRO A 23 -14.12 -35.23 11.95
C PRO A 23 -14.38 -34.12 10.89
N LEU A 24 -15.53 -33.47 11.00
CA LEU A 24 -15.91 -32.34 10.11
C LEU A 24 -15.07 -31.10 10.41
N GLN A 25 -14.86 -30.77 11.69
CA GLN A 25 -14.01 -29.65 12.08
C GLN A 25 -12.55 -29.87 11.63
N ARG A 26 -11.99 -31.05 11.83
CA ARG A 26 -10.65 -31.40 11.35
C ARG A 26 -10.55 -31.26 9.83
N PHE A 27 -11.57 -31.71 9.09
CA PHE A 27 -11.62 -31.54 7.63
C PHE A 27 -11.59 -30.04 7.24
N PHE A 28 -12.38 -29.19 7.89
CA PHE A 28 -12.41 -27.77 7.59
C PHE A 28 -11.08 -27.08 7.96
N LEU A 29 -10.47 -27.40 9.09
CA LEU A 29 -9.20 -26.83 9.51
C LEU A 29 -8.07 -27.22 8.55
N SER A 30 -7.95 -28.50 8.20
CA SER A 30 -6.90 -28.97 7.27
C SER A 30 -7.07 -28.44 5.85
N ASN A 31 -8.28 -28.04 5.44
CA ASN A 31 -8.54 -27.48 4.11
C ASN A 31 -8.84 -25.97 4.12
N GLN A 32 -8.63 -25.30 5.25
CA GLN A 32 -9.02 -23.90 5.43
C GLN A 32 -8.43 -22.95 4.35
N ALA A 33 -7.17 -23.15 3.96
CA ALA A 33 -6.54 -22.33 2.93
C ALA A 33 -7.23 -22.50 1.57
N CYS A 34 -7.56 -23.73 1.19
CA CYS A 34 -8.28 -24.02 -0.05
C CYS A 34 -9.69 -23.45 -0.01
N ILE A 35 -10.42 -23.67 1.09
CA ILE A 35 -11.79 -23.17 1.26
C ILE A 35 -11.82 -21.64 1.21
N ASN A 36 -10.91 -20.97 1.91
CA ASN A 36 -10.81 -19.52 1.88
C ASN A 36 -10.46 -18.99 0.49
N SER A 37 -9.61 -19.70 -0.24
CA SER A 37 -9.33 -19.37 -1.63
C SER A 37 -10.58 -19.49 -2.49
N ASP A 38 -11.31 -20.58 -2.39
CA ASP A 38 -12.49 -20.88 -3.21
C ASP A 38 -13.65 -19.92 -2.94
N ILE A 39 -13.88 -19.55 -1.69
CA ILE A 39 -14.91 -18.58 -1.29
C ILE A 39 -14.68 -17.22 -1.95
N LEU A 40 -13.44 -16.83 -2.17
CA LEU A 40 -13.08 -15.53 -2.74
C LEU A 40 -12.71 -15.58 -4.23
N LEU A 41 -12.91 -16.74 -4.91
CA LEU A 41 -12.84 -16.78 -6.37
C LEU A 41 -13.98 -15.98 -7.01
N LEU A 42 -13.65 -15.19 -8.03
CA LEU A 42 -14.64 -14.34 -8.71
C LEU A 42 -15.81 -15.16 -9.30
N GLU A 43 -15.53 -16.35 -9.80
CA GLU A 43 -16.51 -17.28 -10.40
C GLU A 43 -17.41 -17.96 -9.36
N ASN A 44 -17.01 -17.98 -8.08
CA ASN A 44 -17.76 -18.64 -7.00
C ASN A 44 -18.62 -17.65 -6.19
N GLN A 45 -18.77 -16.42 -6.65
CA GLN A 45 -19.45 -15.39 -5.88
C GLN A 45 -20.96 -15.58 -5.85
N LEU A 46 -21.51 -15.66 -4.65
CA LEU A 46 -22.97 -15.67 -4.42
C LEU A 46 -23.53 -14.25 -4.39
N PRO A 47 -24.73 -14.02 -4.97
CA PRO A 47 -25.42 -12.75 -4.82
C PRO A 47 -25.69 -12.41 -3.34
N TRP A 48 -25.68 -11.11 -2.99
CA TRP A 48 -25.88 -10.66 -1.62
C TRP A 48 -27.16 -11.24 -0.96
N LEU A 49 -28.26 -11.32 -1.69
CA LEU A 49 -29.52 -11.88 -1.17
C LEU A 49 -29.36 -13.32 -0.65
N VAL A 50 -28.50 -14.13 -1.28
CA VAL A 50 -28.22 -15.49 -0.82
C VAL A 50 -27.40 -15.48 0.45
N ILE A 51 -26.40 -14.60 0.52
CA ILE A 51 -25.56 -14.41 1.70
C ILE A 51 -26.42 -13.95 2.88
N GLU A 52 -27.32 -12.99 2.69
CA GLU A 52 -28.26 -12.49 3.69
C GLU A 52 -29.20 -13.58 4.21
N ALA A 53 -29.72 -14.42 3.32
CA ALA A 53 -30.54 -15.58 3.71
C ALA A 53 -29.74 -16.58 4.56
N LEU A 54 -28.47 -16.84 4.20
CA LEU A 54 -27.59 -17.70 5.00
C LEU A 54 -27.29 -17.10 6.37
N MET A 55 -27.01 -15.80 6.46
CA MET A 55 -26.80 -15.10 7.75
C MET A 55 -28.04 -15.18 8.64
N THR A 56 -29.24 -15.12 8.06
CA THR A 56 -30.48 -15.25 8.82
C THR A 56 -30.68 -16.68 9.38
N ALA A 57 -30.22 -17.68 8.63
CA ALA A 57 -30.32 -19.08 9.01
C ALA A 57 -29.17 -19.58 9.92
N THR A 58 -28.10 -18.82 10.00
CA THR A 58 -26.87 -19.18 10.73
C THR A 58 -26.39 -18.00 11.58
N THR A 59 -25.43 -18.25 12.47
CA THR A 59 -24.80 -17.20 13.31
C THR A 59 -23.55 -16.60 12.68
N VAL A 60 -23.40 -16.70 11.34
CA VAL A 60 -22.19 -16.22 10.66
C VAL A 60 -22.18 -14.70 10.62
N ASP A 61 -21.08 -14.11 11.07
CA ASP A 61 -20.79 -12.67 10.98
C ASP A 61 -19.90 -12.39 9.75
N VAL A 62 -20.55 -11.93 8.67
CA VAL A 62 -19.86 -11.57 7.42
C VAL A 62 -18.94 -10.37 7.64
N SER A 63 -19.30 -9.41 8.50
CA SER A 63 -18.48 -8.24 8.82
C SER A 63 -17.15 -8.66 9.43
N MET A 64 -17.21 -9.56 10.41
CA MET A 64 -16.03 -10.13 11.05
C MET A 64 -15.21 -10.97 10.07
N PHE A 65 -15.85 -11.79 9.23
CA PHE A 65 -15.17 -12.57 8.19
C PHE A 65 -14.36 -11.67 7.25
N ILE A 66 -14.95 -10.64 6.68
CA ILE A 66 -14.27 -9.70 5.76
C ILE A 66 -13.12 -8.98 6.49
N THR A 67 -13.33 -8.61 7.74
CA THR A 67 -12.30 -7.94 8.56
C THR A 67 -11.09 -8.86 8.78
N ILE A 68 -11.32 -10.12 9.14
CA ILE A 68 -10.25 -11.11 9.34
C ILE A 68 -9.50 -11.35 8.02
N MET A 69 -10.21 -11.60 6.91
CA MET A 69 -9.60 -11.85 5.62
C MET A 69 -8.77 -10.65 5.15
N GLY A 70 -9.32 -9.45 5.22
CA GLY A 70 -8.63 -8.23 4.80
C GLY A 70 -7.42 -7.89 5.66
N ASN A 71 -7.51 -8.07 6.97
CA ASN A 71 -6.37 -7.87 7.87
C ASN A 71 -5.29 -8.93 7.68
N SER A 72 -5.66 -10.16 7.31
CA SER A 72 -4.69 -11.23 7.06
C SER A 72 -3.79 -10.94 5.83
N MET A 73 -4.21 -10.07 4.93
CA MET A 73 -3.40 -9.58 3.79
C MET A 73 -2.37 -8.52 4.21
N ALA A 74 -2.47 -7.99 5.42
CA ALA A 74 -1.59 -6.96 5.97
C ALA A 74 -0.54 -7.58 6.88
N LEU A 75 0.60 -6.87 7.05
CA LEU A 75 1.65 -7.29 7.98
C LEU A 75 1.40 -6.80 9.40
N LYS A 76 0.67 -5.71 9.54
CA LYS A 76 0.25 -5.19 10.84
C LYS A 76 -1.20 -5.57 11.09
N TYR A 77 -1.43 -6.37 12.11
CA TYR A 77 -2.77 -6.54 12.66
C TYR A 77 -3.19 -5.22 13.30
N LEU A 78 -3.93 -4.43 12.55
CA LEU A 78 -4.69 -3.35 13.14
C LEU A 78 -5.97 -3.97 13.69
N TRP A 79 -6.17 -3.87 14.99
CA TRP A 79 -7.47 -4.12 15.61
C TRP A 79 -8.42 -3.02 15.11
N THR A 80 -8.96 -3.25 13.92
CA THR A 80 -9.96 -2.35 13.35
C THR A 80 -11.33 -2.82 13.80
N CYS A 81 -12.24 -1.87 13.99
CA CYS A 81 -13.66 -2.21 14.14
C CYS A 81 -14.10 -3.10 12.97
N PRO A 82 -15.04 -4.02 13.18
CA PRO A 82 -15.62 -4.81 12.11
C PRO A 82 -16.00 -3.93 10.91
N PHE A 83 -15.82 -4.46 9.71
CA PHE A 83 -16.13 -3.73 8.49
C PHE A 83 -17.63 -3.43 8.42
N ASP A 84 -17.99 -2.17 8.53
CA ASP A 84 -19.38 -1.73 8.50
C ASP A 84 -19.87 -1.56 7.06
N TYR A 85 -20.71 -2.48 6.62
CA TYR A 85 -21.41 -2.41 5.35
C TYR A 85 -22.91 -2.06 5.53
N ASP A 86 -23.39 -1.85 6.76
CA ASP A 86 -24.80 -1.60 7.05
C ASP A 86 -25.28 -0.24 6.54
N ASN A 87 -24.33 0.69 6.35
CA ASN A 87 -24.62 1.97 5.70
C ASN A 87 -24.88 1.85 4.19
N MET A 88 -24.62 0.68 3.58
CA MET A 88 -24.94 0.43 2.17
C MET A 88 -26.38 -0.07 2.03
N ALA A 89 -27.11 0.43 1.03
CA ALA A 89 -28.41 -0.15 0.72
C ALA A 89 -28.25 -1.64 0.33
N PRO A 90 -29.15 -2.54 0.75
CA PRO A 90 -29.05 -3.97 0.43
C PRO A 90 -28.90 -4.28 -1.07
N SER A 91 -29.50 -3.44 -1.93
CA SER A 91 -29.36 -3.53 -3.40
C SER A 91 -27.96 -3.23 -3.90
N ASP A 92 -27.17 -2.47 -3.14
CA ASP A 92 -25.85 -1.97 -3.53
C ASP A 92 -24.72 -2.77 -2.88
N ARG A 93 -25.06 -3.72 -2.00
CA ARG A 93 -24.08 -4.59 -1.33
C ARG A 93 -23.54 -5.61 -2.33
N PRO A 94 -22.23 -5.61 -2.58
CA PRO A 94 -21.63 -6.59 -3.48
C PRO A 94 -21.51 -7.96 -2.80
N HIS A 95 -21.12 -8.96 -3.57
CA HIS A 95 -20.71 -10.27 -3.06
C HIS A 95 -19.45 -10.18 -2.18
N LEU A 96 -19.05 -11.31 -1.53
CA LEU A 96 -17.94 -11.33 -0.54
C LEU A 96 -16.62 -10.77 -1.07
N LEU A 97 -16.22 -11.12 -2.29
CA LEU A 97 -15.01 -10.57 -2.92
C LEU A 97 -15.10 -9.05 -3.09
N GLY A 98 -16.26 -8.54 -3.46
CA GLY A 98 -16.51 -7.10 -3.60
C GLY A 98 -16.43 -6.38 -2.25
N LEU A 99 -16.96 -6.99 -1.17
CA LEU A 99 -16.82 -6.45 0.19
C LEU A 99 -15.35 -6.44 0.65
N LEU A 100 -14.60 -7.50 0.36
CA LEU A 100 -13.16 -7.55 0.66
C LEU A 100 -12.40 -6.46 -0.11
N GLN A 101 -12.74 -6.24 -1.37
CA GLN A 101 -12.15 -5.16 -2.16
C GLN A 101 -12.46 -3.80 -1.54
N LEU A 102 -13.70 -3.52 -1.19
CA LEU A 102 -14.08 -2.26 -0.52
C LEU A 102 -13.33 -2.08 0.80
N PHE A 103 -13.19 -3.15 1.59
CA PHE A 103 -12.40 -3.12 2.82
C PHE A 103 -10.94 -2.73 2.54
N LYS A 104 -10.31 -3.30 1.52
CA LYS A 104 -8.89 -3.04 1.17
C LYS A 104 -8.70 -1.75 0.37
N GLN A 105 -9.72 -1.26 -0.32
CA GLN A 105 -9.64 -0.03 -1.08
C GLN A 105 -9.39 1.18 -0.19
N GLY A 106 -10.09 1.29 0.93
CA GLY A 106 -10.05 2.45 1.81
C GLY A 106 -10.88 3.62 1.31
N VAL A 107 -10.74 4.77 1.94
CA VAL A 107 -11.45 5.97 1.55
C VAL A 107 -11.00 6.43 0.17
N LEU A 108 -11.96 6.70 -0.72
CA LEU A 108 -11.69 7.27 -2.03
C LEU A 108 -11.02 8.64 -1.88
N VAL A 109 -9.80 8.74 -2.34
CA VAL A 109 -9.07 10.00 -2.42
C VAL A 109 -9.57 10.74 -3.65
N LYS A 110 -10.22 11.90 -3.48
CA LYS A 110 -10.61 12.72 -4.62
C LYS A 110 -9.37 13.09 -5.44
N PRO A 111 -9.43 12.99 -6.78
CA PRO A 111 -8.36 13.44 -7.65
C PRO A 111 -7.97 14.87 -7.31
N ARG A 112 -6.68 15.17 -7.24
CA ARG A 112 -6.18 16.52 -6.92
C ARG A 112 -6.63 17.56 -7.95
N ASP A 113 -6.68 17.16 -9.20
CA ASP A 113 -7.20 17.97 -10.30
C ASP A 113 -7.73 17.04 -11.40
N PRO A 114 -9.04 17.01 -11.65
CA PRO A 114 -9.64 16.15 -12.66
C PRO A 114 -9.20 16.49 -14.09
N ASN A 115 -8.63 17.69 -14.33
CA ASN A 115 -8.16 18.11 -15.64
C ASN A 115 -6.65 17.91 -15.86
N THR A 116 -5.93 17.38 -14.87
CA THR A 116 -4.50 17.14 -15.01
C THR A 116 -4.26 15.92 -15.89
N VAL A 117 -3.72 16.15 -17.07
CA VAL A 117 -3.22 15.07 -17.94
C VAL A 117 -1.87 14.64 -17.40
N PHE A 118 -1.80 13.46 -16.79
CA PHE A 118 -0.55 12.89 -16.31
C PHE A 118 0.18 12.19 -17.48
N LEU A 119 1.17 12.87 -18.03
CA LEU A 119 2.07 12.33 -19.06
C LEU A 119 3.40 11.89 -18.45
N SER A 120 3.37 11.09 -17.38
CA SER A 120 4.60 10.58 -16.79
C SER A 120 4.99 9.26 -17.43
N SER A 121 6.18 9.24 -18.04
CA SER A 121 6.84 8.03 -18.56
C SER A 121 7.93 7.53 -17.59
N VAL A 122 7.91 7.99 -16.35
CA VAL A 122 8.92 7.65 -15.35
C VAL A 122 8.71 6.21 -14.89
N VAL A 123 9.67 5.35 -15.19
CA VAL A 123 9.81 4.03 -14.57
C VAL A 123 10.82 4.18 -13.44
N VAL A 124 10.43 3.76 -12.24
CA VAL A 124 11.30 3.80 -11.05
C VAL A 124 11.28 2.43 -10.38
N ARG A 125 12.45 1.93 -10.05
CA ARG A 125 12.62 0.65 -9.38
C ARG A 125 12.89 0.85 -7.88
N ALA A 126 12.58 -0.16 -7.08
CA ALA A 126 12.77 -0.11 -5.63
C ALA A 126 14.23 0.20 -5.25
N MET A 127 15.19 -0.34 -5.99
CA MET A 127 16.62 -0.05 -5.80
C MET A 127 17.02 1.40 -6.12
N GLU A 128 16.28 2.08 -6.99
CA GLU A 128 16.60 3.44 -7.46
C GLU A 128 16.03 4.53 -6.54
N LEU A 129 15.02 4.22 -5.73
CA LEU A 129 14.30 5.20 -4.90
C LEU A 129 15.24 6.00 -3.99
N GLU A 130 16.18 5.34 -3.31
CA GLU A 130 17.15 6.03 -2.44
C GLU A 130 18.04 6.97 -3.24
N GLY A 131 18.44 6.56 -4.45
CA GLY A 131 19.15 7.40 -5.42
C GLY A 131 18.36 8.63 -5.84
N LEU A 132 17.03 8.57 -5.86
CA LEU A 132 16.13 9.69 -6.11
C LEU A 132 15.84 10.53 -4.86
N GLY A 133 16.35 10.15 -3.68
CA GLY A 133 16.10 10.82 -2.41
C GLY A 133 14.72 10.51 -1.85
N ILE A 134 14.17 9.35 -2.18
CA ILE A 134 12.87 8.87 -1.69
C ILE A 134 13.14 7.70 -0.75
N LYS A 135 12.64 7.78 0.48
CA LYS A 135 12.65 6.69 1.45
C LYS A 135 11.30 5.98 1.44
N LEU A 136 11.34 4.66 1.46
CA LEU A 136 10.16 3.83 1.65
C LEU A 136 9.79 3.81 3.13
N GLU A 137 8.52 4.10 3.43
CA GLU A 137 7.92 4.00 4.76
C GLU A 137 6.60 3.22 4.68
N TYR A 138 6.19 2.59 5.78
CA TYR A 138 4.89 1.94 5.84
C TYR A 138 3.79 2.98 5.85
N SER A 139 2.73 2.72 5.09
CA SER A 139 1.50 3.49 5.23
C SER A 139 0.88 3.25 6.61
N GLU A 140 0.45 4.31 7.28
CA GLU A 140 -0.33 4.20 8.52
C GLU A 140 -1.70 3.55 8.24
N ILE A 141 -2.19 3.75 7.03
CA ILE A 141 -3.45 3.18 6.54
C ILE A 141 -3.10 1.99 5.65
N ASP A 142 -3.37 0.78 6.13
CA ASP A 142 -3.12 -0.45 5.37
C ASP A 142 -4.22 -0.73 4.33
N LYS A 143 -4.46 0.26 3.49
CA LYS A 143 -5.41 0.25 2.39
C LYS A 143 -4.71 0.58 1.07
N PHE A 144 -5.14 0.01 -0.03
CA PHE A 144 -4.47 0.18 -1.33
C PHE A 144 -4.42 1.63 -1.80
N ASN A 145 -5.41 2.46 -1.44
CA ASN A 145 -5.36 3.90 -1.66
C ASN A 145 -4.40 4.66 -0.73
N GLY A 146 -3.83 3.99 0.26
CA GLY A 146 -2.88 4.58 1.22
C GLY A 146 -1.49 4.87 0.66
N MET A 147 -1.27 4.70 -0.64
CA MET A 147 -0.03 5.13 -1.30
C MET A 147 0.07 6.64 -1.31
N GLU A 148 1.16 7.19 -0.77
CA GLU A 148 1.36 8.63 -0.72
C GLU A 148 2.84 9.01 -0.77
N ILE A 149 3.15 10.17 -1.37
CA ILE A 149 4.47 10.78 -1.26
C ILE A 149 4.37 12.04 -0.42
N SER A 150 5.02 12.02 0.73
CA SER A 150 5.16 13.17 1.61
C SER A 150 6.53 13.85 1.44
N LYS A 151 6.53 15.18 1.54
CA LYS A 151 7.74 15.99 1.40
C LYS A 151 8.53 15.97 2.69
N GLY A 152 9.81 15.62 2.59
CA GLY A 152 10.77 15.72 3.69
C GLY A 152 11.82 16.82 3.48
N LEU A 153 12.50 17.19 4.56
CA LEU A 153 13.57 18.20 4.50
C LEU A 153 14.78 17.70 3.68
N LEU A 154 15.23 16.47 3.92
CA LEU A 154 16.38 15.85 3.25
C LEU A 154 15.94 14.78 2.25
N PHE A 155 14.97 13.97 2.61
CA PHE A 155 14.43 12.88 1.81
C PHE A 155 12.92 12.99 1.77
N ASP A 156 12.35 12.78 0.61
CA ASP A 156 10.91 12.59 0.47
C ASP A 156 10.56 11.15 0.91
N LYS A 157 9.33 10.91 1.33
CA LYS A 157 8.90 9.63 1.87
C LYS A 157 7.79 9.07 1.01
N LEU A 158 7.97 7.86 0.51
CA LEU A 158 6.94 7.10 -0.18
C LEU A 158 6.33 6.12 0.81
N SER A 159 5.10 6.40 1.21
CA SER A 159 4.31 5.51 2.06
C SER A 159 3.58 4.48 1.20
N LEU A 160 3.76 3.21 1.53
CA LEU A 160 3.10 2.09 0.86
C LEU A 160 2.44 1.19 1.89
N PRO A 161 1.23 0.67 1.61
CA PRO A 161 0.65 -0.42 2.38
C PRO A 161 1.54 -1.67 2.26
N SER A 162 1.65 -2.41 3.33
CA SER A 162 2.35 -3.67 3.35
C SER A 162 1.47 -4.80 2.79
N LEU A 163 2.10 -5.85 2.27
CA LEU A 163 1.41 -6.98 1.69
C LEU A 163 1.99 -8.30 2.20
N LYS A 164 1.14 -9.14 2.77
CA LYS A 164 1.45 -10.54 3.02
C LYS A 164 0.96 -11.35 1.81
N LEU A 165 1.87 -12.12 1.21
CA LEU A 165 1.64 -12.82 -0.06
C LEU A 165 2.07 -14.29 0.07
N ASP A 166 1.09 -15.16 0.12
CA ASP A 166 1.20 -16.60 -0.09
C ASP A 166 0.29 -17.01 -1.27
N CYS A 167 0.21 -18.27 -1.57
CA CYS A 167 -0.61 -18.76 -2.70
C CYS A 167 -2.09 -18.34 -2.57
N THR A 168 -2.65 -18.41 -1.37
CA THR A 168 -4.06 -18.04 -1.11
C THR A 168 -4.28 -16.55 -1.29
N ARG A 169 -3.43 -15.71 -0.69
CA ARG A 169 -3.56 -14.24 -0.77
C ARG A 169 -3.23 -13.70 -2.15
N ALA A 170 -2.33 -14.37 -2.86
CA ALA A 170 -2.07 -14.09 -4.27
C ALA A 170 -3.32 -14.35 -5.13
N SER A 171 -4.03 -15.46 -4.89
CA SER A 171 -5.30 -15.75 -5.53
C SER A 171 -6.35 -14.66 -5.24
N TRP A 172 -6.50 -14.25 -3.97
CA TRP A 172 -7.44 -13.17 -3.63
C TRP A 172 -7.11 -11.86 -4.33
N LEU A 173 -5.82 -11.48 -4.35
CA LEU A 173 -5.39 -10.26 -5.01
C LEU A 173 -5.67 -10.31 -6.52
N ALA A 174 -5.40 -11.45 -7.16
CA ALA A 174 -5.69 -11.65 -8.58
C ALA A 174 -7.20 -11.57 -8.87
N ASN A 175 -8.05 -12.15 -8.00
CA ASN A 175 -9.50 -12.10 -8.14
C ASN A 175 -10.05 -10.68 -7.90
N MET A 176 -9.50 -9.91 -6.96
CA MET A 176 -9.85 -8.49 -6.78
C MET A 176 -9.47 -7.66 -8.02
N VAL A 177 -8.30 -7.90 -8.61
CA VAL A 177 -7.90 -7.26 -9.87
C VAL A 177 -8.88 -7.60 -10.98
N ALA A 178 -9.20 -8.89 -11.17
CA ALA A 178 -10.15 -9.33 -12.19
C ALA A 178 -11.53 -8.69 -11.99
N PHE A 179 -12.02 -8.65 -10.77
CA PHE A 179 -13.31 -8.01 -10.44
C PHE A 179 -13.29 -6.50 -10.77
N GLU A 180 -12.21 -5.79 -10.41
CA GLU A 180 -12.08 -4.36 -10.70
C GLU A 180 -12.02 -4.09 -12.21
N VAL A 181 -11.28 -4.90 -12.97
CA VAL A 181 -11.24 -4.82 -14.44
C VAL A 181 -12.61 -5.07 -15.07
N CYS A 182 -13.34 -6.10 -14.59
CA CYS A 182 -14.67 -6.40 -15.08
C CYS A 182 -15.68 -5.29 -14.77
N THR A 183 -15.66 -4.73 -13.57
CA THR A 183 -16.58 -3.68 -13.13
C THR A 183 -16.27 -2.33 -13.74
N ALA A 184 -15.00 -2.00 -13.96
CA ALA A 184 -14.57 -0.76 -14.60
C ALA A 184 -15.12 -0.60 -16.03
N SER A 185 -15.35 -1.70 -16.74
CA SER A 185 -15.88 -1.70 -18.10
C SER A 185 -17.35 -1.26 -18.19
N TYR A 186 -18.09 -1.34 -17.08
CA TYR A 186 -19.54 -1.02 -17.04
C TYR A 186 -19.84 0.39 -16.53
N SER A 187 -18.90 1.06 -15.88
CA SER A 187 -19.10 2.36 -15.25
C SER A 187 -18.33 3.45 -15.97
N SER A 188 -19.03 4.39 -16.57
CA SER A 188 -18.42 5.57 -17.22
C SER A 188 -17.72 6.54 -16.24
N GLN A 189 -17.85 6.33 -14.94
CA GLN A 189 -17.18 7.11 -13.89
C GLN A 189 -16.02 6.36 -13.22
N SER A 190 -15.75 5.11 -13.57
CA SER A 190 -14.94 4.16 -12.79
C SER A 190 -13.43 4.30 -12.94
N THR A 191 -12.90 5.16 -13.82
CA THR A 191 -11.46 5.39 -13.94
C THR A 191 -10.84 5.97 -12.66
N ASN A 192 -11.66 6.48 -11.74
CA ASN A 192 -11.21 7.04 -10.47
C ASN A 192 -11.11 5.99 -9.35
N ASP A 193 -11.76 4.83 -9.50
CA ASP A 193 -11.93 3.84 -8.42
C ASP A 193 -11.01 2.62 -8.51
N SER A 194 -10.14 2.53 -9.52
CA SER A 194 -9.24 1.38 -9.71
C SER A 194 -8.07 1.40 -8.74
N SER A 195 -8.35 1.17 -7.45
CA SER A 195 -7.36 1.22 -6.38
C SER A 195 -6.48 -0.01 -6.33
N VAL A 196 -7.06 -1.20 -6.55
CA VAL A 196 -6.33 -2.47 -6.55
C VAL A 196 -5.40 -2.52 -7.76
N CYS A 197 -5.92 -2.21 -8.96
CA CYS A 197 -5.11 -2.14 -10.18
C CYS A 197 -4.02 -1.09 -10.07
N SER A 198 -4.27 0.07 -9.46
CA SER A 198 -3.27 1.12 -9.24
C SER A 198 -2.16 0.65 -8.31
N TYR A 199 -2.50 -0.02 -7.21
CA TYR A 199 -1.55 -0.57 -6.25
C TYR A 199 -0.68 -1.67 -6.89
N VAL A 200 -1.31 -2.63 -7.58
CA VAL A 200 -0.62 -3.73 -8.26
C VAL A 200 0.29 -3.20 -9.36
N ALA A 201 -0.17 -2.27 -10.20
CA ALA A 201 0.64 -1.66 -11.24
C ALA A 201 1.84 -0.91 -10.67
N PHE A 202 1.66 -0.20 -9.55
CA PHE A 202 2.73 0.53 -8.89
C PHE A 202 3.78 -0.42 -8.29
N LEU A 203 3.36 -1.49 -7.62
CA LEU A 203 4.29 -2.52 -7.13
C LEU A 203 5.03 -3.20 -8.26
N ALA A 204 4.34 -3.59 -9.35
CA ALA A 204 4.98 -4.18 -10.52
C ALA A 204 6.03 -3.26 -11.14
N MET A 205 5.76 -1.95 -11.21
CA MET A 205 6.74 -0.97 -11.68
C MET A 205 7.97 -0.90 -10.77
N LEU A 206 7.78 -0.96 -9.44
CA LEU A 206 8.90 -0.96 -8.48
C LEU A 206 9.73 -2.23 -8.57
N MET A 207 9.13 -3.36 -8.96
CA MET A 207 9.74 -4.69 -9.04
C MET A 207 10.13 -5.04 -10.48
N GLY A 208 11.18 -4.42 -11.00
CA GLY A 208 11.67 -4.74 -12.35
C GLY A 208 12.59 -5.97 -12.42
N ARG A 209 13.15 -6.39 -11.28
CA ARG A 209 14.08 -7.52 -11.13
C ARG A 209 13.91 -8.17 -9.76
N GLU A 210 14.48 -9.37 -9.59
CA GLU A 210 14.45 -10.07 -8.30
C GLU A 210 15.12 -9.28 -7.17
N GLU A 211 16.17 -8.50 -7.47
CA GLU A 211 16.83 -7.64 -6.49
C GLU A 211 15.91 -6.53 -5.93
N ASP A 212 15.00 -6.01 -6.78
CA ASP A 212 13.99 -5.04 -6.35
C ASP A 212 12.99 -5.69 -5.38
N VAL A 213 12.55 -6.92 -5.69
CA VAL A 213 11.69 -7.72 -4.80
C VAL A 213 12.39 -7.98 -3.48
N HIS A 214 13.65 -8.43 -3.53
CA HIS A 214 14.45 -8.66 -2.34
C HIS A 214 14.58 -7.39 -1.47
N LYS A 215 14.76 -6.23 -2.10
CA LYS A 215 14.80 -4.93 -1.39
C LYS A 215 13.47 -4.63 -0.68
N LEU A 216 12.33 -4.85 -1.34
CA LEU A 216 11.01 -4.65 -0.72
C LEU A 216 10.77 -5.63 0.42
N ARG A 217 11.19 -6.88 0.27
CA ARG A 217 11.11 -7.89 1.34
C ARG A 217 12.01 -7.57 2.52
N SER A 218 13.27 -7.23 2.27
CA SER A 218 14.24 -6.86 3.33
C SER A 218 13.79 -5.65 4.14
N LYS A 219 13.02 -4.76 3.52
CA LYS A 219 12.36 -3.63 4.20
C LYS A 219 10.98 -4.01 4.78
N GLY A 220 10.53 -5.25 4.59
CA GLY A 220 9.29 -5.78 5.14
C GLY A 220 8.01 -5.34 4.44
N PHE A 221 8.06 -4.74 3.24
CA PHE A 221 6.84 -4.34 2.49
C PHE A 221 6.11 -5.54 1.90
N ILE A 222 6.83 -6.60 1.56
CA ILE A 222 6.27 -7.85 1.09
C ILE A 222 6.81 -8.97 1.98
N GLN A 223 5.91 -9.80 2.51
CA GLN A 223 6.26 -10.99 3.29
C GLN A 223 5.41 -12.17 2.80
N GLY A 224 5.88 -13.38 3.09
CA GLY A 224 5.18 -14.62 2.76
C GLY A 224 6.12 -15.67 2.19
N GLU A 225 5.55 -16.78 1.77
CA GLU A 225 6.27 -18.00 1.41
C GLU A 225 6.78 -18.01 -0.04
N LEU A 226 6.23 -17.15 -0.90
CA LEU A 226 6.63 -17.10 -2.31
C LEU A 226 8.08 -16.62 -2.45
N SER A 227 8.83 -17.23 -3.37
CA SER A 227 10.17 -16.78 -3.73
C SER A 227 10.15 -15.41 -4.43
N ASP A 228 11.29 -14.71 -4.45
CA ASP A 228 11.41 -13.40 -5.10
C ASP A 228 11.03 -13.50 -6.60
N LYS A 229 11.41 -14.58 -7.26
CA LYS A 229 11.02 -14.83 -8.63
C LYS A 229 9.52 -15.05 -8.82
N GLN A 230 8.88 -15.84 -7.95
CA GLN A 230 7.43 -16.07 -8.02
C GLN A 230 6.65 -14.77 -7.80
N ILE A 231 7.10 -13.91 -6.86
CA ILE A 231 6.50 -12.59 -6.63
C ILE A 231 6.65 -11.71 -7.88
N LEU A 232 7.86 -11.65 -8.45
CA LEU A 232 8.13 -10.88 -9.66
C LEU A 232 7.25 -11.33 -10.83
N ASP A 233 7.20 -12.64 -11.09
CA ASP A 233 6.41 -13.22 -12.18
C ASP A 233 4.91 -12.96 -11.98
N PHE A 234 4.42 -13.08 -10.73
CA PHE A 234 3.02 -12.82 -10.38
C PHE A 234 2.63 -11.36 -10.68
N PHE A 235 3.38 -10.39 -10.17
CA PHE A 235 3.06 -8.98 -10.39
C PHE A 235 3.21 -8.55 -11.85
N ASN A 236 4.23 -9.05 -12.55
CA ASN A 236 4.41 -8.79 -13.97
C ASN A 236 3.26 -9.38 -14.81
N GLY A 237 2.80 -10.58 -14.46
CA GLY A 237 1.65 -11.22 -15.11
C GLY A 237 0.37 -10.42 -14.95
N LEU A 238 0.07 -9.94 -13.74
CA LEU A 238 -1.09 -9.09 -13.49
C LEU A 238 -0.98 -7.74 -14.19
N ALA A 239 0.18 -7.08 -14.11
CA ALA A 239 0.38 -5.74 -14.66
C ALA A 239 0.18 -5.66 -16.18
N GLN A 240 0.39 -6.75 -16.91
CA GLN A 240 0.16 -6.81 -18.36
C GLN A 240 -1.34 -6.77 -18.73
N GLN A 241 -2.23 -7.08 -17.81
CA GLN A 241 -3.66 -7.24 -18.06
C GLN A 241 -4.51 -6.10 -17.48
N ILE A 242 -3.90 -5.15 -16.77
CA ILE A 242 -4.61 -4.11 -16.05
C ILE A 242 -4.36 -2.72 -16.63
N SER A 243 -5.38 -1.88 -16.49
CA SER A 243 -5.25 -0.44 -16.69
C SER A 243 -5.31 0.24 -15.32
N PRO A 244 -4.19 0.84 -14.86
CA PRO A 244 -4.18 1.50 -13.56
C PRO A 244 -5.11 2.70 -13.53
N GLY A 245 -5.69 2.97 -12.36
CA GLY A 245 -6.51 4.14 -12.11
C GLY A 245 -5.70 5.42 -11.92
N ILE A 246 -6.40 6.52 -11.66
CA ILE A 246 -5.81 7.87 -11.55
C ILE A 246 -4.75 7.93 -10.45
N ARG A 247 -4.94 7.16 -9.35
CA ARG A 247 -4.02 7.15 -8.22
C ARG A 247 -2.60 6.73 -8.60
N TYR A 248 -2.46 5.76 -9.48
CA TYR A 248 -1.16 5.36 -10.01
C TYR A 248 -0.42 6.54 -10.67
N PHE A 249 -1.12 7.29 -11.53
CA PHE A 249 -0.53 8.41 -12.25
C PHE A 249 -0.20 9.59 -11.32
N GLU A 250 -1.03 9.84 -10.30
CA GLU A 250 -0.74 10.86 -9.27
C GLU A 250 0.57 10.56 -8.53
N ILE A 251 0.76 9.29 -8.10
CA ILE A 251 1.98 8.88 -7.42
C ILE A 251 3.20 8.99 -8.35
N LEU A 252 3.07 8.55 -9.61
CA LEU A 252 4.16 8.71 -10.60
C LEU A 252 4.56 10.18 -10.78
N HIS A 253 3.59 11.04 -10.90
CA HIS A 253 3.82 12.48 -11.03
C HIS A 253 4.53 13.06 -9.79
N ASP A 254 4.15 12.61 -8.60
CA ASP A 254 4.83 13.02 -7.37
C ASP A 254 6.26 12.46 -7.28
N VAL A 255 6.51 11.22 -7.74
CA VAL A 255 7.88 10.68 -7.90
C VAL A 255 8.71 11.54 -8.85
N GLU A 256 8.15 11.94 -9.98
CA GLU A 256 8.82 12.80 -10.95
C GLU A 256 9.17 14.16 -10.35
N LYS A 257 8.26 14.77 -9.59
CA LYS A 257 8.53 16.01 -8.84
C LYS A 257 9.67 15.83 -7.83
N CYS A 258 9.74 14.68 -7.15
CA CYS A 258 10.84 14.38 -6.23
C CYS A 258 12.19 14.30 -6.95
N LYS A 259 12.22 13.61 -8.11
CA LYS A 259 13.39 13.53 -8.97
C LYS A 259 13.88 14.92 -9.39
N TYR A 260 12.98 15.77 -9.85
CA TYR A 260 13.29 17.14 -10.25
C TYR A 260 13.81 17.98 -9.07
N ARG A 261 13.16 17.93 -7.90
CA ARG A 261 13.61 18.65 -6.69
C ARG A 261 15.00 18.19 -6.24
N ARG A 262 15.30 16.89 -6.30
CA ARG A 262 16.63 16.40 -5.97
C ARG A 262 17.69 16.96 -6.92
N TRP A 263 17.42 16.92 -8.21
CA TRP A 263 18.33 17.48 -9.22
C TRP A 263 18.60 18.96 -8.96
N THR A 264 17.57 19.78 -8.72
CA THR A 264 17.73 21.21 -8.41
C THR A 264 18.52 21.44 -7.11
N ARG A 265 18.26 20.64 -6.04
CA ARG A 265 19.05 20.72 -4.79
C ARG A 265 20.54 20.43 -5.05
N ILE A 266 20.86 19.40 -5.81
CA ILE A 266 22.24 19.04 -6.14
C ILE A 266 22.90 20.18 -6.92
N MET A 267 22.21 20.76 -7.91
CA MET A 267 22.71 21.91 -8.70
C MET A 267 22.98 23.12 -7.82
N VAL A 268 22.06 23.45 -6.91
CA VAL A 268 22.23 24.57 -5.96
C VAL A 268 23.38 24.30 -5.01
N CYS A 269 23.47 23.10 -4.41
CA CYS A 269 24.58 22.76 -3.53
C CYS A 269 25.94 22.83 -4.26
N LYS A 270 26.00 22.34 -5.50
CA LYS A 270 27.19 22.43 -6.32
C LYS A 270 27.55 23.88 -6.62
N PHE A 271 26.58 24.70 -7.04
CA PHE A 271 26.80 26.13 -7.29
C PHE A 271 27.32 26.86 -6.04
N VAL A 272 26.71 26.61 -4.87
CA VAL A 272 27.15 27.21 -3.60
C VAL A 272 28.57 26.75 -3.24
N SER A 273 28.87 25.46 -3.41
CA SER A 273 30.20 24.91 -3.14
C SER A 273 31.26 25.51 -4.06
N ASP A 274 30.99 25.55 -5.36
CA ASP A 274 31.92 26.07 -6.38
C ASP A 274 32.16 27.60 -6.23
N ASN A 275 31.17 28.33 -5.69
CA ASN A 275 31.24 29.78 -5.50
C ASN A 275 31.34 30.20 -4.03
N ALA A 276 31.67 29.30 -3.11
CA ALA A 276 31.67 29.55 -1.66
C ALA A 276 32.50 30.80 -1.26
N LYS A 277 33.68 30.97 -1.86
CA LYS A 277 34.55 32.11 -1.59
C LYS A 277 33.94 33.45 -2.04
N ALA A 278 33.31 33.47 -3.22
CA ALA A 278 32.64 34.66 -3.75
C ALA A 278 31.39 35.01 -2.90
N ILE A 279 30.60 34.00 -2.51
CA ILE A 279 29.43 34.18 -1.67
C ILE A 279 29.83 34.70 -0.28
N ALA A 280 30.91 34.17 0.31
CA ALA A 280 31.41 34.63 1.60
C ALA A 280 31.89 36.10 1.51
N ALA A 281 32.59 36.49 0.43
CA ALA A 281 33.02 37.86 0.21
C ALA A 281 31.82 38.83 0.11
N VAL A 282 30.79 38.45 -0.66
CA VAL A 282 29.57 39.25 -0.81
C VAL A 282 28.85 39.40 0.54
N LEU A 283 28.68 38.32 1.28
CA LEU A 283 28.07 38.37 2.60
C LEU A 283 28.85 39.25 3.60
N SER A 284 30.18 39.20 3.55
CA SER A 284 31.03 40.06 4.37
C SER A 284 30.82 41.55 4.02
N ILE A 285 30.76 41.91 2.75
CA ILE A 285 30.48 43.28 2.31
C ILE A 285 29.10 43.74 2.79
N ILE A 286 28.07 42.91 2.63
CA ILE A 286 26.73 43.22 3.10
C ILE A 286 26.73 43.42 4.63
N GLY A 287 27.43 42.56 5.38
CA GLY A 287 27.57 42.67 6.84
C GLY A 287 28.18 44.00 7.28
N VAL A 288 29.25 44.45 6.57
CA VAL A 288 29.88 45.72 6.83
C VAL A 288 28.94 46.90 6.54
N LEU A 289 28.24 46.83 5.39
CA LEU A 289 27.27 47.88 5.00
C LEU A 289 26.13 48.01 6.04
N VAL A 290 25.56 46.87 6.48
CA VAL A 290 24.53 46.84 7.54
C VAL A 290 25.06 47.44 8.83
N GLY A 291 26.33 47.14 9.20
CA GLY A 291 27.00 47.69 10.37
C GLY A 291 27.14 49.22 10.28
N ILE A 292 27.56 49.75 9.14
CA ILE A 292 27.68 51.18 8.88
C ILE A 292 26.31 51.87 8.98
N PHE A 293 25.25 51.30 8.42
CA PHE A 293 23.91 51.86 8.48
C PHE A 293 23.26 51.79 9.87
N LYS A 294 23.61 50.77 10.68
CA LYS A 294 23.13 50.68 12.07
C LYS A 294 23.83 51.63 13.05
N ALA A 295 25.10 51.96 12.83
CA ALA A 295 25.89 52.83 13.69
C ALA A 295 25.23 54.22 13.99
N PRO A 296 24.70 54.95 12.99
CA PRO A 296 24.07 56.22 13.23
C PRO A 296 22.69 56.13 13.96
N TYR A 297 22.01 54.99 13.84
CA TYR A 297 20.75 54.78 14.56
C TYR A 297 20.99 54.53 16.06
N SER A 298 22.07 53.87 16.44
CA SER A 298 22.49 53.65 17.83
C SER A 298 22.96 54.93 18.54
N LEU A 299 23.58 55.86 17.79
CA LEU A 299 24.02 57.15 18.31
C LEU A 299 22.90 58.19 18.49
N LYS A 300 21.71 57.95 17.99
CA LYS A 300 20.57 58.82 18.09
C LYS A 300 19.62 58.49 19.26
N GLN A 301 19.91 57.45 20.01
CA GLN A 301 19.16 56.98 21.17
C GLN A 301 19.85 57.29 22.52
N HIS A 302 20.92 58.07 22.55
CA HIS A 302 21.55 58.59 23.76
C HIS A 302 21.37 60.09 23.83
#